data_e1f8377a78a51869306fe34d22f91191
#
_entry.id   e1f8377a78a51869306fe34d22f91191
#
_cell.length_a   1.000
_cell.length_b   1.000
_cell.length_c   1.000
_cell.angle_alpha   90.00
_cell.angle_beta   90.00
_cell.angle_gamma   90.00
#
_symmetry.space_group_name_H-M   'P 1'
#
loop_
_entity.id
_entity.type
_entity.pdbx_description
1 polymer ?
#
loop_
_entity_poly.entity_id
_entity_poly.type
_entity_poly.pdbx_seq_one_letter_code
_entity_poly.pdbx_strand_id
1 'polypeptide(L)'
;MAFKYLQKKWQKVTLAVVLGFTVIILVAAIFVNSYWSPILESKVKDIVTASSDSLYKVDFSSAELHVLRGTIVIFNITLKPDTAVYNKKKKLHLAPNNLVELHIKKLVFSHIHPLSLYFRQRLNIGQVLVYNPELNISYQLNHTRDTVVKDNRTAWQKISKSLHFIHIGDILMGDVKFSYKDYSGNKLAISELKEMNLSAHDLLIDSATQTDKSRLLYCKDITAELNNYKAKTPNGLYSYSIKSVKLSTSKSQLNLTGISLKPATTDVFFTQSHRDRFTLSLDSVQLNNFDFLSYHKYRTLTAANLLFHNGDLQVFANPNHSKKTEDKIRSFPNVAMSNFPLDIKIDTILFKQINVAYNEFNVKSNKTGTITFNNTNGRALNFTNNKAALQKNNITGIQLSSYFMNRGKLNVAFNFNITDKDNSFDYKGSLGPMNAQEINKATMPLAMVKVNAGTIKQFSFDVKANRYGAKGRVKLLYNDVKVSLLKADTVNDKLKKKLVESLYANIFILKHDNPDSPGEQPRVAYVSFVRKPENAFFKSVWQVLLDGIKPSVGLDEKTLQSIAQMKDQRAVDKQNRQVKKEQRKQRRAERRKKRLETGG
;
A
#
# COMPACT_ATOMS: atom_id res chain seq x y z
N MET A 1 44.10 44.08 -35.67
CA MET A 1 45.45 44.16 -35.10
C MET A 1 46.14 42.78 -34.80
N ALA A 2 45.82 41.69 -35.47
CA ALA A 2 46.35 40.37 -35.16
C ALA A 2 47.49 39.87 -36.09
N PHE A 3 47.91 40.66 -37.11
CA PHE A 3 48.91 40.19 -38.10
C PHE A 3 50.32 40.71 -37.90
N LYS A 4 50.63 41.47 -36.81
CA LYS A 4 51.95 42.03 -36.57
C LYS A 4 52.98 41.10 -35.94
N TYR A 5 52.61 39.84 -35.55
CA TYR A 5 53.49 38.88 -34.88
C TYR A 5 54.10 37.77 -35.76
N LEU A 6 53.69 37.67 -37.03
CA LEU A 6 54.23 36.66 -37.94
C LEU A 6 55.35 37.27 -38.79
N GLN A 7 56.57 37.33 -38.29
CA GLN A 7 57.71 37.96 -38.96
C GLN A 7 58.47 36.99 -39.92
N LYS A 8 58.40 35.69 -39.73
CA LYS A 8 59.18 34.72 -40.53
C LYS A 8 58.29 34.06 -41.61
N LYS A 9 58.84 33.94 -42.86
CA LYS A 9 58.12 33.33 -44.00
C LYS A 9 57.51 31.95 -43.69
N TRP A 10 58.25 31.08 -42.94
CA TRP A 10 57.75 29.76 -42.59
C TRP A 10 56.52 29.81 -41.65
N GLN A 11 56.42 30.81 -40.76
CA GLN A 11 55.25 30.97 -39.89
C GLN A 11 53.98 31.30 -40.69
N LYS A 12 54.09 32.12 -41.75
CA LYS A 12 52.98 32.46 -42.65
C LYS A 12 52.55 31.23 -43.46
N VAL A 13 53.52 30.43 -43.95
CA VAL A 13 53.27 29.18 -44.68
C VAL A 13 52.61 28.15 -43.75
N THR A 14 53.11 27.97 -42.55
CA THR A 14 52.51 27.04 -41.55
C THR A 14 51.09 27.45 -41.18
N LEU A 15 50.83 28.76 -40.98
CA LEU A 15 49.47 29.25 -40.71
C LEU A 15 48.52 29.01 -41.88
N ALA A 16 48.98 29.25 -43.13
CA ALA A 16 48.19 29.01 -44.34
C ALA A 16 47.85 27.52 -44.53
N VAL A 17 48.84 26.64 -44.25
CA VAL A 17 48.64 25.17 -44.28
C VAL A 17 47.66 24.71 -43.22
N VAL A 18 47.80 25.20 -41.97
CA VAL A 18 46.85 24.88 -40.86
C VAL A 18 45.44 25.38 -41.15
N LEU A 19 45.30 26.63 -41.67
CA LEU A 19 44.02 27.17 -42.08
C LEU A 19 43.40 26.37 -43.23
N GLY A 20 44.18 26.04 -44.28
CA GLY A 20 43.74 25.19 -45.38
C GLY A 20 43.26 23.81 -44.92
N PHE A 21 44.03 23.18 -44.01
CA PHE A 21 43.66 21.89 -43.46
C PHE A 21 42.40 21.98 -42.60
N THR A 22 42.24 23.06 -41.83
CA THR A 22 41.03 23.32 -41.03
C THR A 22 39.80 23.52 -41.93
N VAL A 23 39.93 24.26 -43.06
CA VAL A 23 38.84 24.45 -44.03
C VAL A 23 38.49 23.11 -44.71
N ILE A 24 39.48 22.30 -45.09
CA ILE A 24 39.22 20.97 -45.67
C ILE A 24 38.49 20.06 -44.67
N ILE A 25 38.86 20.07 -43.40
CA ILE A 25 38.16 19.31 -42.35
C ILE A 25 36.72 19.80 -42.19
N LEU A 26 36.49 21.12 -42.18
CA LEU A 26 35.14 21.70 -42.09
C LEU A 26 34.25 21.33 -43.29
N VAL A 27 34.79 21.46 -44.53
CA VAL A 27 34.09 21.08 -45.76
C VAL A 27 33.78 19.58 -45.77
N ALA A 28 34.76 18.75 -45.40
CA ALA A 28 34.58 17.29 -45.27
C ALA A 28 33.51 16.95 -44.23
N ALA A 29 33.47 17.66 -43.08
CA ALA A 29 32.48 17.45 -42.05
C ALA A 29 31.06 17.80 -42.54
N ILE A 30 30.89 18.91 -43.26
CA ILE A 30 29.61 19.31 -43.85
C ILE A 30 29.16 18.28 -44.91
N PHE A 31 30.06 17.87 -45.78
CA PHE A 31 29.79 16.87 -46.80
C PHE A 31 29.42 15.51 -46.22
N VAL A 32 30.16 15.05 -45.23
CA VAL A 32 29.86 13.81 -44.49
C VAL A 32 28.48 13.92 -43.82
N ASN A 33 28.14 15.05 -43.18
CA ASN A 33 26.85 15.24 -42.56
C ASN A 33 25.69 15.08 -43.55
N SER A 34 25.76 15.72 -44.72
CA SER A 34 24.71 15.66 -45.75
C SER A 34 24.58 14.29 -46.41
N TYR A 35 25.66 13.55 -46.55
CA TYR A 35 25.66 12.24 -47.21
C TYR A 35 25.33 11.08 -46.29
N TRP A 36 25.73 11.15 -45.01
CA TRP A 36 25.53 10.09 -44.04
C TRP A 36 24.17 10.08 -43.36
N SER A 37 23.48 11.20 -43.32
CA SER A 37 22.17 11.30 -42.67
C SER A 37 21.13 10.29 -43.22
N PRO A 38 20.91 10.14 -44.52
CA PRO A 38 20.00 9.15 -45.09
C PRO A 38 20.44 7.71 -44.87
N ILE A 39 21.77 7.45 -44.91
CA ILE A 39 22.33 6.12 -44.68
C ILE A 39 22.14 5.71 -43.21
N LEU A 40 22.34 6.65 -42.28
CA LEU A 40 22.13 6.41 -40.87
C LEU A 40 20.64 6.10 -40.60
N GLU A 41 19.73 6.81 -41.25
CA GLU A 41 18.29 6.57 -41.15
C GLU A 41 17.91 5.15 -41.56
N SER A 42 18.31 4.70 -42.74
CA SER A 42 18.04 3.34 -43.22
C SER A 42 18.61 2.28 -42.26
N LYS A 43 19.86 2.44 -41.82
CA LYS A 43 20.54 1.48 -40.93
C LYS A 43 19.84 1.37 -39.57
N VAL A 44 19.41 2.47 -38.99
CA VAL A 44 18.68 2.46 -37.70
C VAL A 44 17.34 1.73 -37.85
N LYS A 45 16.58 2.02 -38.92
CA LYS A 45 15.32 1.32 -39.22
C LYS A 45 15.53 -0.18 -39.39
N ASP A 46 16.55 -0.59 -40.15
CA ASP A 46 16.88 -2.00 -40.40
C ASP A 46 17.23 -2.73 -39.10
N ILE A 47 18.08 -2.11 -38.25
CA ILE A 47 18.50 -2.70 -36.97
C ILE A 47 17.31 -2.89 -36.03
N VAL A 48 16.43 -1.89 -35.87
CA VAL A 48 15.27 -1.99 -35.00
C VAL A 48 14.30 -3.07 -35.49
N THR A 49 14.04 -3.13 -36.80
CA THR A 49 13.16 -4.14 -37.39
C THR A 49 13.71 -5.54 -37.22
N ALA A 50 15.01 -5.76 -37.52
CA ALA A 50 15.66 -7.06 -37.39
C ALA A 50 15.77 -7.52 -35.94
N SER A 51 16.14 -6.62 -35.00
CA SER A 51 16.33 -6.98 -33.59
C SER A 51 15.02 -7.24 -32.85
N SER A 52 13.89 -6.72 -33.33
CA SER A 52 12.56 -6.90 -32.76
C SER A 52 11.74 -8.00 -33.43
N ASP A 53 12.29 -8.78 -34.34
CA ASP A 53 11.55 -9.73 -35.21
C ASP A 53 10.35 -9.03 -35.88
N SER A 54 10.57 -7.86 -36.44
CA SER A 54 9.58 -6.98 -37.08
C SER A 54 8.44 -6.52 -36.17
N LEU A 55 8.54 -6.75 -34.85
CA LEU A 55 7.49 -6.30 -33.93
C LEU A 55 7.46 -4.79 -33.78
N TYR A 56 8.61 -4.11 -33.90
CA TYR A 56 8.70 -2.66 -33.75
C TYR A 56 9.18 -1.99 -35.05
N LYS A 57 8.58 -0.83 -35.30
CA LYS A 57 9.01 0.09 -36.36
C LYS A 57 9.46 1.39 -35.73
N VAL A 58 10.56 1.95 -36.21
CA VAL A 58 11.06 3.27 -35.83
C VAL A 58 10.97 4.21 -37.02
N ASP A 59 10.55 5.45 -36.74
CA ASP A 59 10.56 6.53 -37.70
C ASP A 59 11.05 7.83 -37.05
N PHE A 60 11.62 8.75 -37.84
CA PHE A 60 12.09 10.04 -37.37
C PHE A 60 12.15 11.07 -38.50
N SER A 61 12.10 12.37 -38.18
CA SER A 61 12.02 13.42 -39.18
C SER A 61 13.37 13.79 -39.79
N SER A 62 14.44 13.77 -39.01
CA SER A 62 15.79 14.09 -39.47
C SER A 62 16.85 13.56 -38.52
N ALA A 63 18.05 13.30 -39.04
CA ALA A 63 19.24 12.94 -38.29
C ALA A 63 20.42 13.82 -38.74
N GLU A 64 21.13 14.42 -37.78
CA GLU A 64 22.29 15.28 -38.02
C GLU A 64 23.53 14.65 -37.40
N LEU A 65 24.62 14.57 -38.17
CA LEU A 65 25.89 14.04 -37.72
C LEU A 65 26.93 15.17 -37.62
N HIS A 66 27.34 15.50 -36.41
CA HIS A 66 28.40 16.49 -36.14
C HIS A 66 29.73 15.79 -35.89
N VAL A 67 30.44 15.43 -36.96
CA VAL A 67 31.64 14.59 -36.92
C VAL A 67 32.72 15.13 -35.99
N LEU A 68 33.01 16.45 -36.07
CA LEU A 68 34.06 17.08 -35.25
C LEU A 68 33.75 17.07 -33.74
N ARG A 69 32.48 17.00 -33.37
CA ARG A 69 32.02 16.93 -31.96
C ARG A 69 31.74 15.51 -31.52
N GLY A 70 31.81 14.51 -32.41
CA GLY A 70 31.41 13.14 -32.12
C GLY A 70 29.96 13.06 -31.62
N THR A 71 29.05 13.84 -32.23
CA THR A 71 27.66 13.97 -31.77
C THR A 71 26.70 13.63 -32.92
N ILE A 72 25.67 12.84 -32.59
CA ILE A 72 24.51 12.60 -33.48
C ILE A 72 23.27 13.16 -32.79
N VAL A 73 22.46 13.89 -33.55
CA VAL A 73 21.18 14.43 -33.08
C VAL A 73 20.08 13.90 -33.99
N ILE A 74 19.05 13.31 -33.40
CA ILE A 74 17.89 12.79 -34.11
C ILE A 74 16.63 13.47 -33.58
N PHE A 75 15.72 13.87 -34.50
CA PHE A 75 14.52 14.62 -34.15
C PHE A 75 13.25 13.82 -34.42
N ASN A 76 12.24 14.03 -33.56
CA ASN A 76 10.89 13.48 -33.68
C ASN A 76 10.86 11.97 -33.90
N ILE A 77 11.56 11.25 -33.04
CA ILE A 77 11.65 9.79 -33.10
C ILE A 77 10.34 9.20 -32.59
N THR A 78 9.81 8.25 -33.33
CA THR A 78 8.63 7.48 -32.96
C THR A 78 8.96 5.99 -33.08
N LEU A 79 8.81 5.24 -31.99
CA LEU A 79 8.87 3.79 -31.95
C LEU A 79 7.47 3.26 -31.68
N LYS A 80 6.95 2.44 -32.59
CA LYS A 80 5.59 1.87 -32.46
C LYS A 80 5.62 0.37 -32.74
N PRO A 81 4.78 -0.42 -32.01
CA PRO A 81 4.61 -1.83 -32.36
C PRO A 81 3.78 -1.98 -33.64
N ASP A 82 4.14 -2.97 -34.45
CA ASP A 82 3.33 -3.40 -35.57
C ASP A 82 2.18 -4.30 -35.04
N THR A 83 0.97 -3.78 -35.09
CA THR A 83 -0.22 -4.46 -34.55
C THR A 83 -0.55 -5.76 -35.29
N ALA A 84 -0.23 -5.84 -36.60
CA ALA A 84 -0.45 -7.07 -37.37
C ALA A 84 0.51 -8.17 -36.93
N VAL A 85 1.80 -7.82 -36.78
CA VAL A 85 2.82 -8.74 -36.26
C VAL A 85 2.51 -9.16 -34.83
N TYR A 86 2.11 -8.22 -33.96
CA TYR A 86 1.69 -8.54 -32.60
C TYR A 86 0.52 -9.52 -32.56
N ASN A 87 -0.54 -9.29 -33.32
CA ASN A 87 -1.69 -10.15 -33.36
C ASN A 87 -1.36 -11.56 -33.90
N LYS A 88 -0.47 -11.65 -34.89
CA LYS A 88 0.06 -12.92 -35.37
C LYS A 88 0.82 -13.65 -34.26
N LYS A 89 1.73 -12.96 -33.54
CA LYS A 89 2.48 -13.53 -32.41
C LYS A 89 1.52 -13.94 -31.27
N LYS A 90 0.45 -13.18 -31.03
CA LYS A 90 -0.56 -13.52 -30.00
C LYS A 90 -1.30 -14.82 -30.31
N LYS A 91 -1.72 -15.00 -31.58
CA LYS A 91 -2.35 -16.26 -32.01
C LYS A 91 -1.44 -17.48 -31.87
N LEU A 92 -0.12 -17.26 -31.96
CA LEU A 92 0.92 -18.30 -31.80
C LEU A 92 1.39 -18.44 -30.34
N HIS A 93 0.79 -17.74 -29.37
CA HIS A 93 1.23 -17.66 -27.97
C HIS A 93 2.69 -17.19 -27.80
N LEU A 94 3.14 -16.31 -28.69
CA LEU A 94 4.52 -15.76 -28.76
C LEU A 94 4.57 -14.27 -28.45
N ALA A 95 3.42 -13.62 -28.24
CA ALA A 95 3.36 -12.20 -28.01
C ALA A 95 3.96 -11.84 -26.65
N PRO A 96 4.76 -10.77 -26.53
CA PRO A 96 5.25 -10.28 -25.24
C PRO A 96 4.07 -9.76 -24.38
N ASN A 97 4.24 -9.78 -23.06
CA ASN A 97 3.25 -9.22 -22.13
C ASN A 97 3.20 -7.68 -22.18
N ASN A 98 4.32 -7.04 -22.55
CA ASN A 98 4.40 -5.59 -22.65
C ASN A 98 4.60 -5.16 -24.11
N LEU A 99 3.84 -4.16 -24.54
CA LEU A 99 4.10 -3.39 -25.76
C LEU A 99 4.51 -1.98 -25.35
N VAL A 100 5.54 -1.45 -26.03
CA VAL A 100 6.11 -0.14 -25.77
C VAL A 100 5.89 0.76 -26.98
N GLU A 101 5.31 1.94 -26.75
CA GLU A 101 5.32 3.04 -27.72
C GLU A 101 6.15 4.16 -27.12
N LEU A 102 7.06 4.72 -27.92
CA LEU A 102 7.94 5.79 -27.49
C LEU A 102 7.94 6.92 -28.53
N HIS A 103 7.70 8.14 -28.05
CA HIS A 103 7.88 9.35 -28.82
C HIS A 103 8.93 10.23 -28.15
N ILE A 104 9.94 10.68 -28.93
CA ILE A 104 11.03 11.51 -28.43
C ILE A 104 11.16 12.74 -29.34
N LYS A 105 11.08 13.93 -28.76
CA LYS A 105 11.23 15.17 -29.53
C LYS A 105 12.65 15.35 -30.04
N LYS A 106 13.67 15.05 -29.22
CA LYS A 106 15.08 15.17 -29.58
C LYS A 106 15.90 14.15 -28.81
N LEU A 107 16.77 13.45 -29.52
CA LEU A 107 17.73 12.47 -28.99
C LEU A 107 19.13 12.88 -29.38
N VAL A 108 20.03 12.98 -28.40
CA VAL A 108 21.42 13.39 -28.60
C VAL A 108 22.35 12.29 -28.14
N PHE A 109 23.18 11.80 -29.03
CA PHE A 109 24.29 10.90 -28.73
C PHE A 109 25.58 11.72 -28.69
N SER A 110 26.34 11.60 -27.64
CA SER A 110 27.60 12.33 -27.42
C SER A 110 28.77 11.39 -27.19
N HIS A 111 29.96 11.86 -27.51
CA HIS A 111 31.20 11.11 -27.36
C HIS A 111 31.17 9.78 -28.14
N ILE A 112 30.71 9.85 -29.39
CA ILE A 112 30.76 8.72 -30.31
C ILE A 112 32.14 8.65 -30.92
N HIS A 113 32.69 7.44 -31.07
CA HIS A 113 33.97 7.17 -31.70
C HIS A 113 33.78 6.54 -33.10
N PRO A 114 33.61 7.34 -34.18
CA PRO A 114 33.24 6.83 -35.50
C PRO A 114 34.24 5.84 -36.07
N LEU A 115 35.54 6.06 -35.85
CA LEU A 115 36.60 5.17 -36.31
C LEU A 115 36.52 3.78 -35.67
N SER A 116 36.17 3.71 -34.39
CA SER A 116 35.97 2.43 -33.70
C SER A 116 34.76 1.66 -34.24
N LEU A 117 33.71 2.36 -34.61
CA LEU A 117 32.53 1.77 -35.23
C LEU A 117 32.88 1.19 -36.62
N TYR A 118 33.56 1.98 -37.46
CA TYR A 118 33.87 1.60 -38.84
C TYR A 118 34.91 0.46 -38.90
N PHE A 119 36.04 0.60 -38.19
CA PHE A 119 37.14 -0.36 -38.31
C PHE A 119 37.03 -1.57 -37.38
N ARG A 120 36.36 -1.45 -36.23
CA ARG A 120 36.28 -2.48 -35.19
C ARG A 120 34.90 -3.05 -34.95
N GLN A 121 33.87 -2.52 -35.63
CA GLN A 121 32.47 -2.87 -35.42
C GLN A 121 32.06 -2.77 -33.93
N ARG A 122 32.63 -1.76 -33.24
CA ARG A 122 32.36 -1.48 -31.81
C ARG A 122 31.69 -0.12 -31.68
N LEU A 123 30.43 -0.13 -31.20
CA LEU A 123 29.69 1.09 -30.90
C LEU A 123 29.96 1.49 -29.46
N ASN A 124 30.67 2.59 -29.27
CA ASN A 124 30.92 3.18 -27.96
C ASN A 124 30.38 4.61 -27.94
N ILE A 125 29.43 4.85 -27.02
CA ILE A 125 28.73 6.14 -26.83
C ILE A 125 28.93 6.53 -25.37
N GLY A 126 29.48 7.72 -25.11
CA GLY A 126 29.64 8.18 -23.74
C GLY A 126 28.33 8.51 -23.08
N GLN A 127 27.44 9.24 -23.78
CA GLN A 127 26.17 9.68 -23.21
C GLN A 127 25.07 9.76 -24.26
N VAL A 128 23.85 9.42 -23.83
CA VAL A 128 22.60 9.60 -24.57
C VAL A 128 21.67 10.49 -23.78
N LEU A 129 21.29 11.64 -24.35
CA LEU A 129 20.32 12.56 -23.76
C LEU A 129 19.00 12.48 -24.53
N VAL A 130 17.92 12.25 -23.79
CA VAL A 130 16.57 12.11 -24.33
C VAL A 130 15.71 13.25 -23.84
N TYR A 131 15.21 14.08 -24.74
CA TYR A 131 14.41 15.26 -24.44
C TYR A 131 12.92 15.03 -24.66
N ASN A 132 12.13 15.32 -23.63
CA ASN A 132 10.67 15.22 -23.64
C ASN A 132 10.13 13.88 -24.15
N PRO A 133 10.60 12.74 -23.60
CA PRO A 133 10.11 11.44 -24.02
C PRO A 133 8.69 11.20 -23.51
N GLU A 134 7.85 10.65 -24.39
CA GLU A 134 6.52 10.14 -24.06
C GLU A 134 6.56 8.61 -24.19
N LEU A 135 6.47 7.92 -23.07
CA LEU A 135 6.57 6.46 -22.98
C LEU A 135 5.21 5.87 -22.63
N ASN A 136 4.61 5.13 -23.56
CA ASN A 136 3.36 4.42 -23.36
C ASN A 136 3.64 2.91 -23.30
N ILE A 137 3.27 2.28 -22.20
CA ILE A 137 3.35 0.83 -22.04
C ILE A 137 1.94 0.27 -21.98
N SER A 138 1.66 -0.71 -22.85
CA SER A 138 0.44 -1.50 -22.81
C SER A 138 0.79 -2.91 -22.32
N TYR A 139 0.20 -3.31 -21.20
CA TYR A 139 0.41 -4.62 -20.59
C TYR A 139 -0.79 -5.53 -20.82
N GLN A 140 -0.54 -6.75 -21.26
CA GLN A 140 -1.50 -7.84 -21.32
C GLN A 140 -0.82 -9.13 -20.92
N LEU A 141 -1.38 -9.86 -19.97
CA LEU A 141 -0.82 -11.15 -19.54
C LEU A 141 -1.08 -12.21 -20.60
N ASN A 142 -0.14 -12.40 -21.52
CA ASN A 142 -0.19 -13.44 -22.55
C ASN A 142 0.36 -14.78 -22.04
N HIS A 143 1.35 -14.74 -21.12
CA HIS A 143 1.95 -15.92 -20.48
C HIS A 143 2.55 -15.55 -19.12
N THR A 144 2.52 -16.50 -18.18
CA THR A 144 2.98 -16.31 -16.78
C THR A 144 4.39 -16.78 -16.52
N ARG A 145 5.03 -17.46 -17.48
CA ARG A 145 6.41 -17.97 -17.38
C ARG A 145 7.11 -17.84 -18.72
N ASP A 146 8.43 -17.88 -18.73
CA ASP A 146 9.28 -17.93 -19.94
C ASP A 146 9.23 -19.33 -20.60
N THR A 147 8.03 -19.91 -20.78
CA THR A 147 7.84 -21.22 -21.42
C THR A 147 7.86 -21.15 -22.95
N VAL A 148 7.80 -19.95 -23.50
CA VAL A 148 7.76 -19.73 -24.94
C VAL A 148 9.13 -19.34 -25.42
N VAL A 149 9.97 -20.37 -25.58
CA VAL A 149 11.31 -20.21 -26.17
C VAL A 149 11.19 -20.46 -27.65
N LYS A 150 11.21 -19.42 -28.47
CA LYS A 150 11.35 -19.58 -29.92
C LYS A 150 12.54 -18.86 -30.55
N ASP A 151 13.02 -17.80 -29.94
CA ASP A 151 14.29 -17.20 -30.30
C ASP A 151 15.16 -17.12 -29.06
N ASN A 152 15.94 -18.17 -28.81
CA ASN A 152 16.87 -18.26 -27.69
C ASN A 152 18.07 -17.32 -27.85
N ARG A 153 18.16 -16.61 -28.98
CA ARG A 153 19.28 -15.72 -29.22
C ARG A 153 19.21 -14.54 -28.27
N THR A 154 20.32 -14.31 -27.58
CA THR A 154 20.51 -13.11 -26.75
C THR A 154 20.56 -11.87 -27.63
N ALA A 155 20.46 -10.67 -27.02
CA ALA A 155 20.59 -9.41 -27.77
C ALA A 155 21.93 -9.35 -28.51
N TRP A 156 23.02 -9.81 -27.89
CA TRP A 156 24.31 -9.90 -28.53
C TRP A 156 24.30 -10.84 -29.76
N GLN A 157 23.71 -12.02 -29.64
CA GLN A 157 23.62 -12.97 -30.77
C GLN A 157 22.79 -12.41 -31.95
N LYS A 158 21.83 -11.54 -31.69
CA LYS A 158 21.03 -10.86 -32.73
C LYS A 158 21.84 -9.81 -33.49
N ILE A 159 22.72 -9.09 -32.82
CA ILE A 159 23.50 -7.99 -33.40
C ILE A 159 24.92 -8.38 -33.80
N SER A 160 25.45 -9.51 -33.33
CA SER A 160 26.86 -9.92 -33.46
C SER A 160 27.40 -10.05 -34.90
N LYS A 161 26.48 -10.19 -35.87
CA LYS A 161 26.84 -10.17 -37.30
C LYS A 161 27.24 -8.77 -37.78
N SER A 162 26.70 -7.71 -37.16
CA SER A 162 26.91 -6.32 -37.57
C SER A 162 27.73 -5.52 -36.55
N LEU A 163 27.59 -5.84 -35.27
CA LEU A 163 28.26 -5.16 -34.16
C LEU A 163 28.74 -6.20 -33.15
N HIS A 164 30.03 -6.19 -32.82
CA HIS A 164 30.61 -7.11 -31.82
C HIS A 164 30.49 -6.58 -30.38
N PHE A 165 30.18 -5.30 -30.23
CA PHE A 165 30.18 -4.61 -28.93
C PHE A 165 29.35 -3.35 -29.01
N ILE A 166 28.44 -3.18 -28.04
CA ILE A 166 27.72 -1.94 -27.81
C ILE A 166 27.92 -1.53 -26.35
N HIS A 167 28.47 -0.36 -26.14
CA HIS A 167 28.58 0.25 -24.83
C HIS A 167 28.01 1.66 -24.84
N ILE A 168 27.14 1.96 -23.88
CA ILE A 168 26.60 3.30 -23.64
C ILE A 168 26.84 3.61 -22.16
N GLY A 169 27.64 4.65 -21.88
CA GLY A 169 27.98 5.04 -20.53
C GLY A 169 26.74 5.47 -19.74
N ASP A 170 26.09 6.53 -20.21
CA ASP A 170 24.90 7.09 -19.56
C ASP A 170 23.76 7.31 -20.54
N ILE A 171 22.55 6.93 -20.14
CA ILE A 171 21.28 7.30 -20.82
C ILE A 171 20.46 8.11 -19.83
N LEU A 172 20.22 9.38 -20.14
CA LEU A 172 19.50 10.31 -19.26
C LEU A 172 18.21 10.78 -19.93
N MET A 173 17.11 10.65 -19.24
CA MET A 173 15.77 11.05 -19.67
C MET A 173 15.14 11.92 -18.59
N GLY A 174 14.98 13.20 -18.88
CA GLY A 174 14.28 14.13 -17.98
C GLY A 174 12.84 14.37 -18.43
N ASP A 175 11.98 14.69 -17.48
CA ASP A 175 10.58 15.06 -17.72
C ASP A 175 9.79 14.04 -18.56
N VAL A 176 10.01 12.77 -18.29
CA VAL A 176 9.36 11.64 -18.97
C VAL A 176 7.86 11.69 -18.69
N LYS A 177 7.06 11.73 -19.73
CA LYS A 177 5.63 11.45 -19.64
C LYS A 177 5.43 9.96 -19.80
N PHE A 178 4.93 9.32 -18.76
CA PHE A 178 4.74 7.88 -18.73
C PHE A 178 3.26 7.53 -18.62
N SER A 179 2.77 6.66 -19.50
CA SER A 179 1.43 6.10 -19.45
C SER A 179 1.51 4.59 -19.45
N TYR A 180 0.85 3.98 -18.49
CA TYR A 180 0.75 2.54 -18.36
C TYR A 180 -0.69 2.10 -18.44
N LYS A 181 -1.00 1.23 -19.42
CA LYS A 181 -2.33 0.67 -19.67
C LYS A 181 -2.32 -0.83 -19.41
N ASP A 182 -3.04 -1.27 -18.38
CA ASP A 182 -3.15 -2.68 -18.02
C ASP A 182 -4.46 -3.28 -18.53
N TYR A 183 -4.36 -4.23 -19.45
CA TYR A 183 -5.47 -4.96 -20.07
C TYR A 183 -5.67 -6.36 -19.46
N SER A 184 -4.93 -6.74 -18.42
CA SER A 184 -5.01 -8.09 -17.83
C SER A 184 -6.24 -8.31 -16.94
N GLY A 185 -6.87 -7.24 -16.46
CA GLY A 185 -8.07 -7.28 -15.62
C GLY A 185 -9.38 -7.19 -16.41
N ASN A 186 -10.51 -7.30 -15.71
CA ASN A 186 -11.86 -7.15 -16.30
C ASN A 186 -12.17 -5.71 -16.76
N LYS A 187 -11.36 -4.74 -16.35
CA LYS A 187 -11.46 -3.34 -16.74
C LYS A 187 -10.06 -2.81 -17.04
N LEU A 188 -9.94 -1.97 -18.06
CA LEU A 188 -8.71 -1.26 -18.37
C LEU A 188 -8.31 -0.37 -17.20
N ALA A 189 -7.12 -0.59 -16.65
CA ALA A 189 -6.50 0.27 -15.66
C ALA A 189 -5.45 1.16 -16.34
N ILE A 190 -5.57 2.48 -16.17
CA ILE A 190 -4.64 3.46 -16.71
C ILE A 190 -3.94 4.16 -15.56
N SER A 191 -2.61 4.21 -15.62
CA SER A 191 -1.76 4.97 -14.70
C SER A 191 -0.90 5.93 -15.50
N GLU A 192 -0.98 7.21 -15.19
CA GLU A 192 -0.19 8.26 -15.84
C GLU A 192 0.75 8.89 -14.81
N LEU A 193 2.01 9.03 -15.19
CA LEU A 193 3.04 9.72 -14.43
C LEU A 193 3.60 10.85 -15.30
N LYS A 194 3.84 11.99 -14.68
CA LYS A 194 4.49 13.14 -15.30
C LYS A 194 5.69 13.54 -14.47
N GLU A 195 6.65 14.19 -15.08
CA GLU A 195 7.86 14.70 -14.39
C GLU A 195 8.69 13.57 -13.77
N MET A 196 8.78 12.44 -14.45
CA MET A 196 9.63 11.33 -14.05
C MET A 196 11.01 11.47 -14.70
N ASN A 197 12.06 11.29 -13.90
CA ASN A 197 13.42 11.19 -14.39
C ASN A 197 13.83 9.72 -14.44
N LEU A 198 14.37 9.30 -15.57
CA LEU A 198 14.92 7.98 -15.78
C LEU A 198 16.40 8.10 -16.14
N SER A 199 17.23 7.24 -15.58
CA SER A 199 18.60 7.07 -16.07
C SER A 199 18.97 5.59 -16.15
N ALA A 200 19.83 5.27 -17.11
CA ALA A 200 20.44 3.97 -17.20
C ALA A 200 21.96 4.16 -17.34
N HIS A 201 22.72 3.40 -16.56
CA HIS A 201 24.16 3.50 -16.48
C HIS A 201 24.81 2.23 -16.98
N ASP A 202 25.89 2.38 -17.73
CA ASP A 202 26.77 1.32 -18.22
C ASP A 202 25.96 0.21 -18.92
N LEU A 203 25.23 0.58 -20.00
CA LEU A 203 24.61 -0.40 -20.91
C LEU A 203 25.72 -1.07 -21.71
N LEU A 204 25.85 -2.39 -21.56
CA LEU A 204 26.88 -3.19 -22.23
C LEU A 204 26.28 -4.44 -22.86
N ILE A 205 26.41 -4.57 -24.17
CA ILE A 205 26.00 -5.75 -24.93
C ILE A 205 27.22 -6.31 -25.62
N ASP A 206 27.74 -7.43 -25.13
CA ASP A 206 28.84 -8.20 -25.68
C ASP A 206 28.68 -9.70 -25.41
N SER A 207 29.67 -10.49 -25.76
CA SER A 207 29.66 -11.94 -25.53
C SER A 207 29.63 -12.32 -24.05
N ALA A 208 30.21 -11.51 -23.18
CA ALA A 208 30.30 -11.80 -21.75
C ALA A 208 29.00 -11.42 -21.01
N THR A 209 28.37 -10.30 -21.39
CA THR A 209 27.17 -9.79 -20.71
C THR A 209 25.88 -10.45 -21.14
N GLN A 210 25.87 -11.28 -22.18
CA GLN A 210 24.66 -11.93 -22.71
C GLN A 210 23.94 -12.82 -21.68
N THR A 211 24.65 -13.36 -20.70
CA THR A 211 24.10 -14.23 -19.64
C THR A 211 24.18 -13.59 -18.25
N ASP A 212 24.65 -12.35 -18.16
CA ASP A 212 24.81 -11.65 -16.89
C ASP A 212 23.45 -11.23 -16.31
N LYS A 213 22.99 -11.98 -15.30
CA LYS A 213 21.73 -11.72 -14.59
C LYS A 213 21.78 -10.51 -13.67
N SER A 214 22.97 -9.97 -13.37
CA SER A 214 23.09 -8.76 -12.54
C SER A 214 22.70 -7.49 -13.30
N ARG A 215 22.63 -7.55 -14.63
CA ARG A 215 22.29 -6.44 -15.51
C ARG A 215 20.83 -6.53 -15.96
N LEU A 216 20.00 -5.61 -15.53
CA LEU A 216 18.65 -5.47 -16.05
C LEU A 216 18.69 -4.73 -17.39
N LEU A 217 18.14 -5.32 -18.46
CA LEU A 217 18.18 -4.77 -19.82
C LEU A 217 19.62 -4.41 -20.27
N TYR A 218 20.61 -5.21 -19.87
CA TYR A 218 22.04 -5.02 -20.12
C TYR A 218 22.69 -3.81 -19.43
N CYS A 219 21.94 -3.06 -18.61
CA CYS A 219 22.44 -1.94 -17.83
C CYS A 219 22.92 -2.40 -16.45
N LYS A 220 24.00 -1.80 -15.95
CA LYS A 220 24.50 -2.04 -14.60
C LYS A 220 23.57 -1.45 -13.55
N ASP A 221 23.00 -0.29 -13.82
CA ASP A 221 21.96 0.31 -13.01
C ASP A 221 20.93 1.03 -13.88
N ILE A 222 19.66 0.88 -13.50
CA ILE A 222 18.57 1.70 -14.01
C ILE A 222 17.94 2.38 -12.80
N THR A 223 17.88 3.70 -12.84
CA THR A 223 17.20 4.49 -11.81
C THR A 223 15.96 5.16 -12.36
N ALA A 224 14.93 5.25 -11.52
CA ALA A 224 13.74 6.06 -11.80
C ALA A 224 13.45 6.93 -10.57
N GLU A 225 13.19 8.19 -10.81
CA GLU A 225 12.80 9.14 -9.78
C GLU A 225 11.54 9.89 -10.22
N LEU A 226 10.53 9.86 -9.34
CA LEU A 226 9.27 10.57 -9.52
C LEU A 226 9.04 11.44 -8.28
N ASN A 227 8.75 12.71 -8.47
CA ASN A 227 8.51 13.65 -7.39
C ASN A 227 7.08 14.18 -7.40
N ASN A 228 6.55 14.46 -6.19
CA ASN A 228 5.26 15.11 -5.99
C ASN A 228 4.06 14.44 -6.67
N TYR A 229 4.05 13.12 -6.70
CA TYR A 229 2.94 12.36 -7.28
C TYR A 229 1.65 12.54 -6.48
N LYS A 230 0.55 12.87 -7.15
CA LYS A 230 -0.78 13.04 -6.57
C LYS A 230 -1.82 12.40 -7.48
N ALA A 231 -2.72 11.62 -6.89
CA ALA A 231 -3.83 11.04 -7.62
C ALA A 231 -5.06 10.84 -6.72
N LYS A 232 -6.18 10.49 -7.33
CA LYS A 232 -7.42 10.11 -6.65
C LYS A 232 -7.81 8.70 -7.07
N THR A 233 -8.49 7.99 -6.18
CA THR A 233 -9.11 6.72 -6.55
C THR A 233 -10.22 6.94 -7.58
N PRO A 234 -10.51 5.96 -8.47
CA PRO A 234 -11.53 6.11 -9.52
C PRO A 234 -12.93 6.49 -9.01
N ASN A 235 -13.26 6.10 -7.78
CA ASN A 235 -14.52 6.45 -7.11
C ASN A 235 -14.48 7.80 -6.36
N GLY A 236 -13.34 8.53 -6.41
CA GLY A 236 -13.17 9.82 -5.73
C GLY A 236 -13.13 9.79 -4.20
N LEU A 237 -13.25 8.60 -3.58
CA LEU A 237 -13.32 8.47 -2.12
C LEU A 237 -11.99 8.72 -1.40
N TYR A 238 -10.87 8.57 -2.10
CA TYR A 238 -9.55 8.83 -1.55
C TYR A 238 -8.71 9.66 -2.51
N SER A 239 -7.92 10.56 -1.94
CA SER A 239 -6.76 11.19 -2.58
C SER A 239 -5.49 10.65 -1.94
N TYR A 240 -4.48 10.40 -2.76
CA TYR A 240 -3.19 9.98 -2.27
C TYR A 240 -2.07 10.80 -2.90
N SER A 241 -1.01 10.99 -2.13
CA SER A 241 0.19 11.70 -2.57
C SER A 241 1.44 10.99 -2.08
N ILE A 242 2.50 11.09 -2.87
CA ILE A 242 3.83 10.59 -2.55
C ILE A 242 4.81 11.69 -2.91
N LYS A 243 5.63 12.11 -1.94
CA LYS A 243 6.60 13.19 -2.14
C LYS A 243 7.71 12.78 -3.09
N SER A 244 8.26 11.58 -2.93
CA SER A 244 9.30 11.04 -3.82
C SER A 244 9.21 9.52 -3.90
N VAL A 245 9.41 9.01 -5.11
CA VAL A 245 9.60 7.58 -5.41
C VAL A 245 10.96 7.45 -6.07
N LYS A 246 11.85 6.62 -5.50
CA LYS A 246 13.18 6.34 -6.05
C LYS A 246 13.37 4.85 -6.20
N LEU A 247 13.75 4.44 -7.39
CA LEU A 247 14.04 3.07 -7.77
C LEU A 247 15.49 2.98 -8.24
N SER A 248 16.20 1.93 -7.82
CA SER A 248 17.51 1.57 -8.31
C SER A 248 17.61 0.05 -8.48
N THR A 249 17.96 -0.39 -9.67
CA THR A 249 18.06 -1.83 -9.96
C THR A 249 19.34 -2.44 -9.41
N SER A 250 20.46 -1.70 -9.41
CA SER A 250 21.73 -2.18 -8.82
C SER A 250 21.63 -2.40 -7.31
N LYS A 251 20.85 -1.56 -6.62
CA LYS A 251 20.56 -1.71 -5.19
C LYS A 251 19.42 -2.67 -4.93
N SER A 252 18.68 -3.09 -5.96
CA SER A 252 17.43 -3.86 -5.83
C SER A 252 16.46 -3.21 -4.84
N GLN A 253 16.28 -1.88 -4.92
CA GLN A 253 15.51 -1.08 -3.97
C GLN A 253 14.47 -0.21 -4.64
N LEU A 254 13.32 -0.11 -3.96
CA LEU A 254 12.28 0.89 -4.22
C LEU A 254 12.01 1.65 -2.92
N ASN A 255 12.21 2.96 -2.92
CA ASN A 255 12.00 3.84 -1.78
C ASN A 255 10.90 4.85 -2.10
N LEU A 256 9.91 4.94 -1.22
CA LEU A 256 8.86 5.94 -1.26
C LEU A 256 8.97 6.81 -0.01
N THR A 257 8.82 8.12 -0.15
CA THR A 257 8.84 9.06 0.99
C THR A 257 7.63 9.98 0.97
N GLY A 258 7.17 10.37 2.16
CA GLY A 258 6.06 11.31 2.32
C GLY A 258 4.76 10.80 1.72
N ILE A 259 4.37 9.56 2.08
CA ILE A 259 3.13 8.94 1.59
C ILE A 259 1.95 9.45 2.42
N SER A 260 0.89 9.88 1.76
CA SER A 260 -0.35 10.30 2.41
C SER A 260 -1.56 9.75 1.66
N LEU A 261 -2.49 9.13 2.39
CA LEU A 261 -3.82 8.73 1.91
C LEU A 261 -4.86 9.49 2.72
N LYS A 262 -5.64 10.34 2.05
CA LYS A 262 -6.69 11.15 2.66
C LYS A 262 -8.05 10.78 2.10
N PRO A 263 -9.01 10.41 2.93
CA PRO A 263 -10.37 10.12 2.49
C PRO A 263 -11.14 11.41 2.21
N ALA A 264 -12.23 11.30 1.47
CA ALA A 264 -13.25 12.32 1.39
C ALA A 264 -13.79 12.66 2.80
N THR A 265 -14.56 13.75 2.92
CA THR A 265 -15.22 14.10 4.19
C THR A 265 -16.11 12.96 4.68
N THR A 266 -16.36 12.90 5.98
CA THR A 266 -17.10 11.78 6.59
C THR A 266 -18.47 11.56 5.93
N ASP A 267 -19.19 12.64 5.66
CA ASP A 267 -20.54 12.56 5.08
C ASP A 267 -20.48 12.06 3.62
N VAL A 268 -19.59 12.62 2.81
CA VAL A 268 -19.40 12.17 1.42
C VAL A 268 -18.93 10.72 1.35
N PHE A 269 -18.01 10.33 2.22
CA PHE A 269 -17.47 8.97 2.24
C PHE A 269 -18.57 7.94 2.54
N PHE A 270 -19.33 8.13 3.62
CA PHE A 270 -20.32 7.16 4.06
C PHE A 270 -21.65 7.21 3.29
N THR A 271 -21.85 8.23 2.45
CA THR A 271 -22.96 8.23 1.47
C THR A 271 -22.68 7.24 0.32
N GLN A 272 -21.41 7.07 -0.05
CA GLN A 272 -20.99 6.24 -1.19
C GLN A 272 -20.39 4.90 -0.78
N SER A 273 -19.95 4.74 0.47
CA SER A 273 -19.27 3.54 0.95
C SER A 273 -19.77 3.08 2.30
N HIS A 274 -19.95 1.77 2.44
CA HIS A 274 -20.27 1.10 3.72
C HIS A 274 -19.02 0.53 4.41
N ARG A 275 -17.81 0.74 3.84
CA ARG A 275 -16.54 0.27 4.40
C ARG A 275 -15.98 1.23 5.43
N ASP A 276 -15.05 0.74 6.24
CA ASP A 276 -14.32 1.60 7.14
C ASP A 276 -13.50 2.64 6.34
N ARG A 277 -13.36 3.84 6.92
CA ARG A 277 -12.64 4.96 6.34
C ARG A 277 -11.22 5.01 6.90
N PHE A 278 -10.22 5.12 6.04
CA PHE A 278 -8.82 5.11 6.41
C PHE A 278 -8.17 6.47 6.16
N THR A 279 -7.32 6.91 7.08
CA THR A 279 -6.35 7.99 6.85
C THR A 279 -4.97 7.41 7.14
N LEU A 280 -4.02 7.61 6.23
CA LEU A 280 -2.66 7.10 6.38
C LEU A 280 -1.66 8.20 6.08
N SER A 281 -0.64 8.35 6.92
CA SER A 281 0.59 9.08 6.62
C SER A 281 1.78 8.21 6.99
N LEU A 282 2.79 8.16 6.12
CA LEU A 282 4.03 7.43 6.34
C LEU A 282 5.20 8.29 5.87
N ASP A 283 6.24 8.39 6.68
CA ASP A 283 7.46 9.10 6.28
C ASP A 283 8.18 8.35 5.18
N SER A 284 8.31 7.02 5.32
CA SER A 284 8.92 6.20 4.28
C SER A 284 8.42 4.77 4.23
N VAL A 285 8.46 4.23 3.01
CA VAL A 285 8.28 2.81 2.69
C VAL A 285 9.46 2.38 1.84
N GLN A 286 10.15 1.32 2.25
CA GLN A 286 11.31 0.78 1.55
C GLN A 286 11.13 -0.69 1.23
N LEU A 287 11.30 -1.05 -0.03
CA LEU A 287 11.30 -2.42 -0.52
C LEU A 287 12.73 -2.80 -0.91
N ASN A 288 13.27 -3.85 -0.30
CA ASN A 288 14.64 -4.31 -0.52
C ASN A 288 14.68 -5.70 -1.16
N ASN A 289 15.71 -5.95 -1.95
CA ASN A 289 15.88 -7.15 -2.77
C ASN A 289 14.63 -7.43 -3.60
N PHE A 290 14.17 -6.37 -4.28
CA PHE A 290 13.01 -6.43 -5.15
C PHE A 290 13.39 -7.01 -6.51
N ASP A 291 12.72 -8.06 -6.94
CA ASP A 291 12.91 -8.66 -8.26
C ASP A 291 12.16 -7.86 -9.33
N PHE A 292 12.84 -6.84 -9.86
CA PHE A 292 12.29 -5.97 -10.91
C PHE A 292 11.95 -6.73 -12.19
N LEU A 293 12.73 -7.75 -12.54
CA LEU A 293 12.54 -8.51 -13.77
C LEU A 293 11.25 -9.31 -13.73
N SER A 294 11.03 -10.05 -12.64
CA SER A 294 9.79 -10.80 -12.42
C SER A 294 8.57 -9.88 -12.32
N TYR A 295 8.71 -8.73 -11.67
CA TYR A 295 7.64 -7.74 -11.62
C TYR A 295 7.31 -7.15 -12.99
N HIS A 296 8.33 -6.78 -13.77
CA HIS A 296 8.13 -6.23 -15.12
C HIS A 296 7.47 -7.24 -16.05
N LYS A 297 7.95 -8.49 -16.07
CA LYS A 297 7.48 -9.53 -17.00
C LYS A 297 6.14 -10.13 -16.58
N TYR A 298 5.95 -10.45 -15.30
CA TYR A 298 4.86 -11.34 -14.83
C TYR A 298 3.98 -10.71 -13.76
N ARG A 299 4.25 -9.49 -13.33
CA ARG A 299 3.57 -8.83 -12.22
C ARG A 299 3.66 -9.60 -10.90
N THR A 300 4.71 -10.37 -10.71
CA THR A 300 5.02 -11.05 -9.45
C THR A 300 5.90 -10.15 -8.60
N LEU A 301 5.40 -9.71 -7.45
CA LEU A 301 6.14 -8.88 -6.50
C LEU A 301 6.90 -9.77 -5.53
N THR A 302 8.18 -9.98 -5.78
CA THR A 302 9.08 -10.73 -4.89
C THR A 302 10.09 -9.79 -4.27
N ALA A 303 10.20 -9.82 -2.93
CA ALA A 303 11.17 -9.03 -2.17
C ALA A 303 11.54 -9.71 -0.86
N ALA A 304 12.76 -9.46 -0.37
CA ALA A 304 13.17 -9.96 0.94
C ALA A 304 12.52 -9.15 2.08
N ASN A 305 12.54 -7.81 1.97
CA ASN A 305 12.03 -6.96 3.04
C ASN A 305 11.18 -5.81 2.51
N LEU A 306 10.08 -5.52 3.24
CA LEU A 306 9.27 -4.32 3.10
C LEU A 306 9.27 -3.60 4.46
N LEU A 307 9.83 -2.41 4.52
CA LEU A 307 9.91 -1.60 5.73
C LEU A 307 8.92 -0.43 5.67
N PHE A 308 8.05 -0.33 6.67
CA PHE A 308 7.25 0.85 6.96
C PHE A 308 7.88 1.60 8.15
N HIS A 309 8.17 2.87 7.96
CA HIS A 309 8.86 3.66 8.97
C HIS A 309 8.11 4.97 9.21
N ASN A 310 7.87 5.23 10.50
CA ASN A 310 7.25 6.40 11.08
C ASN A 310 5.96 6.84 10.38
N GLY A 311 4.84 6.68 11.06
CA GLY A 311 3.58 7.08 10.47
C GLY A 311 2.37 6.85 11.33
N ASP A 312 1.25 7.33 10.83
CA ASP A 312 -0.05 7.29 11.48
C ASP A 312 -1.08 6.62 10.59
N LEU A 313 -1.76 5.61 11.13
CA LEU A 313 -2.91 4.96 10.52
C LEU A 313 -4.14 5.25 11.39
N GLN A 314 -5.13 5.90 10.83
CA GLN A 314 -6.42 6.10 11.48
C GLN A 314 -7.49 5.31 10.74
N VAL A 315 -8.23 4.51 11.49
CA VAL A 315 -9.40 3.77 11.01
C VAL A 315 -10.64 4.37 11.65
N PHE A 316 -11.63 4.72 10.85
CA PHE A 316 -12.91 5.21 11.32
C PHE A 316 -14.01 4.26 10.85
N ALA A 317 -14.62 3.58 11.80
CA ALA A 317 -15.76 2.70 11.59
C ALA A 317 -17.06 3.40 12.02
N ASN A 318 -18.04 3.45 11.12
CA ASN A 318 -19.37 3.95 11.45
C ASN A 318 -20.42 2.86 11.25
N PRO A 319 -20.89 2.22 12.34
CA PRO A 319 -21.84 1.12 12.26
C PRO A 319 -23.22 1.51 11.70
N ASN A 320 -23.58 2.80 11.69
CA ASN A 320 -24.85 3.27 11.13
C ASN A 320 -24.90 3.17 9.60
N HIS A 321 -23.76 3.24 8.94
CA HIS A 321 -23.64 3.15 7.50
C HIS A 321 -23.31 1.73 6.99
N SER A 322 -23.14 0.76 7.90
CA SER A 322 -22.89 -0.62 7.50
C SER A 322 -24.20 -1.33 7.11
N LYS A 323 -24.26 -1.92 5.92
CA LYS A 323 -25.34 -2.85 5.57
C LYS A 323 -25.27 -4.05 6.52
N LYS A 324 -26.32 -4.31 7.27
CA LYS A 324 -26.41 -5.41 8.26
C LYS A 324 -26.31 -6.81 7.62
N THR A 325 -26.44 -6.92 6.31
CA THR A 325 -26.50 -8.19 5.57
C THR A 325 -25.19 -8.59 4.89
N GLU A 326 -24.16 -7.73 4.86
CA GLU A 326 -22.89 -8.04 4.18
C GLU A 326 -21.90 -8.71 5.12
N ASP A 327 -21.41 -9.91 4.75
CA ASP A 327 -20.34 -10.57 5.49
C ASP A 327 -19.01 -9.84 5.26
N LYS A 328 -18.47 -9.25 6.33
CA LYS A 328 -17.20 -8.50 6.34
C LYS A 328 -15.96 -9.40 6.43
N ILE A 329 -16.08 -10.69 6.11
CA ILE A 329 -14.94 -11.63 6.12
C ILE A 329 -13.77 -11.14 5.25
N ARG A 330 -14.05 -10.40 4.17
CA ARG A 330 -13.01 -9.81 3.31
C ARG A 330 -12.10 -8.80 4.02
N SER A 331 -12.48 -8.31 5.21
CA SER A 331 -11.63 -7.47 6.05
C SER A 331 -10.58 -8.26 6.85
N PHE A 332 -10.64 -9.58 6.85
CA PHE A 332 -9.69 -10.43 7.57
C PHE A 332 -8.38 -10.50 6.80
N PRO A 333 -7.22 -10.34 7.48
CA PRO A 333 -5.92 -10.25 6.82
C PRO A 333 -5.60 -11.43 5.89
N ASN A 334 -5.88 -12.66 6.31
CA ASN A 334 -5.68 -13.87 5.49
C ASN A 334 -6.58 -13.86 4.25
N VAL A 335 -7.84 -13.44 4.38
CA VAL A 335 -8.77 -13.35 3.24
C VAL A 335 -8.39 -12.21 2.30
N ALA A 336 -8.00 -11.05 2.85
CA ALA A 336 -7.55 -9.91 2.07
C ALA A 336 -6.28 -10.26 1.26
N MET A 337 -5.33 -10.98 1.88
CA MET A 337 -4.10 -11.42 1.23
C MET A 337 -4.37 -12.46 0.15
N SER A 338 -5.20 -13.47 0.40
CA SER A 338 -5.56 -14.49 -0.60
C SER A 338 -6.26 -13.91 -1.83
N ASN A 339 -7.04 -12.83 -1.65
CA ASN A 339 -7.78 -12.15 -2.72
C ASN A 339 -7.02 -10.96 -3.32
N PHE A 340 -5.76 -10.75 -2.94
CA PHE A 340 -4.97 -9.65 -3.49
C PHE A 340 -4.68 -9.92 -4.97
N PRO A 341 -4.92 -8.95 -5.89
CA PRO A 341 -4.87 -9.20 -7.33
C PRO A 341 -3.46 -9.39 -7.89
N LEU A 342 -2.43 -9.13 -7.10
CA LEU A 342 -1.03 -9.28 -7.46
C LEU A 342 -0.47 -10.54 -6.81
N ASP A 343 0.36 -11.30 -7.53
CA ASP A 343 1.15 -12.39 -6.96
C ASP A 343 2.28 -11.80 -6.10
N ILE A 344 2.20 -12.01 -4.77
CA ILE A 344 3.12 -11.42 -3.80
C ILE A 344 3.89 -12.49 -3.06
N LYS A 345 5.20 -12.26 -2.90
CA LYS A 345 6.08 -12.99 -2.01
C LYS A 345 7.03 -12.02 -1.33
N ILE A 346 6.75 -11.67 -0.07
CA ILE A 346 7.63 -10.85 0.76
C ILE A 346 8.01 -11.67 1.99
N ASP A 347 9.31 -11.91 2.18
CA ASP A 347 9.78 -12.78 3.26
C ASP A 347 9.54 -12.12 4.63
N THR A 348 9.81 -10.80 4.74
CA THR A 348 9.62 -10.05 6.00
C THR A 348 9.05 -8.66 5.74
N ILE A 349 7.98 -8.30 6.46
CA ILE A 349 7.51 -6.92 6.58
C ILE A 349 7.95 -6.41 7.96
N LEU A 350 8.56 -5.24 8.00
CA LEU A 350 9.01 -4.56 9.22
C LEU A 350 8.17 -3.31 9.47
N PHE A 351 7.69 -3.15 10.67
CA PHE A 351 7.00 -1.96 11.16
C PHE A 351 7.87 -1.25 12.18
N LYS A 352 8.13 0.04 11.98
CA LYS A 352 8.90 0.88 12.91
C LYS A 352 8.16 2.17 13.18
N GLN A 353 7.85 2.42 14.47
CA GLN A 353 7.24 3.66 14.96
C GLN A 353 5.89 4.00 14.28
N ILE A 354 5.02 3.01 14.12
CA ILE A 354 3.69 3.23 13.54
C ILE A 354 2.66 3.48 14.65
N ASN A 355 1.92 4.57 14.57
CA ASN A 355 0.78 4.83 15.43
C ASN A 355 -0.50 4.37 14.73
N VAL A 356 -1.35 3.68 15.48
CA VAL A 356 -2.66 3.23 14.97
C VAL A 356 -3.76 3.75 15.89
N ALA A 357 -4.75 4.40 15.31
CA ALA A 357 -5.96 4.86 16.00
C ALA A 357 -7.20 4.21 15.36
N TYR A 358 -7.96 3.48 16.17
CA TYR A 358 -9.26 2.94 15.79
C TYR A 358 -10.36 3.78 16.42
N ASN A 359 -11.22 4.35 15.59
CA ASN A 359 -12.34 5.21 16.00
C ASN A 359 -13.65 4.55 15.60
N GLU A 360 -14.59 4.42 16.52
CA GLU A 360 -15.93 3.87 16.28
C GLU A 360 -17.00 4.82 16.80
N PHE A 361 -17.95 5.20 15.94
CA PHE A 361 -19.11 6.00 16.34
C PHE A 361 -20.18 5.11 16.97
N ASN A 362 -20.71 5.53 18.11
CA ASN A 362 -21.79 4.84 18.79
C ASN A 362 -23.05 5.71 18.80
N VAL A 363 -24.11 5.25 18.13
CA VAL A 363 -25.43 5.92 18.02
C VAL A 363 -26.04 6.19 19.37
N LYS A 364 -25.92 5.24 20.33
CA LYS A 364 -26.58 5.35 21.64
C LYS A 364 -26.02 6.48 22.51
N SER A 365 -24.73 6.73 22.40
CA SER A 365 -24.05 7.80 23.13
C SER A 365 -23.89 9.06 22.30
N ASN A 366 -24.12 9.01 20.99
CA ASN A 366 -23.83 10.03 19.99
C ASN A 366 -22.36 10.50 20.04
N LYS A 367 -21.43 9.61 20.38
CA LYS A 367 -20.01 9.92 20.55
C LYS A 367 -19.15 8.90 19.85
N THR A 368 -17.94 9.34 19.47
CA THR A 368 -16.90 8.45 18.92
C THR A 368 -15.97 7.97 20.03
N GLY A 369 -15.82 6.66 20.15
CA GLY A 369 -14.81 6.04 21.00
C GLY A 369 -13.51 5.80 20.23
N THR A 370 -12.38 5.97 20.92
CA THR A 370 -11.05 5.85 20.34
C THR A 370 -10.20 4.87 21.12
N ILE A 371 -9.55 3.96 20.40
CA ILE A 371 -8.51 3.06 20.90
C ILE A 371 -7.23 3.38 20.14
N THR A 372 -6.11 3.54 20.86
CA THR A 372 -4.81 3.83 20.22
C THR A 372 -3.76 2.79 20.56
N PHE A 373 -2.92 2.51 19.56
CA PHE A 373 -1.71 1.71 19.64
C PHE A 373 -0.55 2.58 19.17
N ASN A 374 0.22 3.10 20.11
CA ASN A 374 1.27 4.10 19.83
C ASN A 374 2.63 3.43 19.73
N ASN A 375 3.49 3.99 18.90
CA ASN A 375 4.85 3.50 18.67
C ASN A 375 4.90 1.99 18.41
N THR A 376 4.05 1.52 17.50
CA THR A 376 3.98 0.11 17.12
C THR A 376 5.23 -0.27 16.34
N ASN A 377 5.94 -1.28 16.83
CA ASN A 377 7.11 -1.88 16.22
C ASN A 377 6.87 -3.38 16.08
N GLY A 378 7.43 -3.99 15.04
CA GLY A 378 7.32 -5.44 14.87
C GLY A 378 7.57 -5.91 13.47
N ARG A 379 7.18 -7.16 13.23
CA ARG A 379 7.40 -7.83 11.94
C ARG A 379 6.25 -8.75 11.57
N ALA A 380 6.05 -8.90 10.26
CA ALA A 380 5.27 -9.98 9.69
C ALA A 380 6.20 -10.85 8.83
N LEU A 381 6.11 -12.16 8.98
CA LEU A 381 6.92 -13.16 8.27
C LEU A 381 6.06 -13.92 7.28
N ASN A 382 6.64 -14.27 6.13
CA ASN A 382 6.00 -15.07 5.09
C ASN A 382 4.68 -14.41 4.59
N PHE A 383 4.77 -13.13 4.21
CA PHE A 383 3.63 -12.42 3.65
C PHE A 383 3.50 -12.76 2.15
N THR A 384 2.64 -13.73 1.84
CA THR A 384 2.55 -14.26 0.47
C THR A 384 1.17 -14.82 0.13
N ASN A 385 0.75 -14.65 -1.12
CA ASN A 385 -0.34 -15.40 -1.76
C ASN A 385 0.17 -16.27 -2.93
N ASN A 386 1.49 -16.33 -3.12
CA ASN A 386 2.12 -17.14 -4.16
C ASN A 386 1.92 -18.63 -3.87
N LYS A 387 1.33 -19.37 -4.81
CA LYS A 387 0.97 -20.78 -4.63
C LYS A 387 2.16 -21.67 -4.27
N ALA A 388 3.31 -21.49 -4.92
CA ALA A 388 4.50 -22.31 -4.65
C ALA A 388 5.13 -22.00 -3.28
N ALA A 389 5.07 -20.75 -2.83
CA ALA A 389 5.51 -20.38 -1.49
C ALA A 389 4.57 -20.94 -0.41
N LEU A 390 3.26 -20.87 -0.63
CA LEU A 390 2.24 -21.40 0.30
C LEU A 390 2.28 -22.92 0.44
N GLN A 391 2.71 -23.66 -0.58
CA GLN A 391 2.95 -25.11 -0.47
C GLN A 391 4.09 -25.46 0.51
N LYS A 392 5.06 -24.53 0.66
CA LYS A 392 6.19 -24.71 1.60
C LYS A 392 5.83 -24.26 3.01
N ASN A 393 5.15 -23.12 3.11
CA ASN A 393 4.69 -22.56 4.38
C ASN A 393 3.43 -21.73 4.13
N ASN A 394 2.31 -22.17 4.70
CA ASN A 394 1.01 -21.52 4.56
C ASN A 394 0.65 -20.60 5.73
N ILE A 395 1.55 -20.40 6.68
CA ILE A 395 1.34 -19.54 7.85
C ILE A 395 2.04 -18.21 7.65
N THR A 396 1.28 -17.11 7.76
CA THR A 396 1.83 -15.76 7.94
C THR A 396 1.82 -15.43 9.42
N GLY A 397 3.01 -15.26 10.01
CA GLY A 397 3.20 -14.90 11.42
C GLY A 397 3.42 -13.41 11.59
N ILE A 398 2.71 -12.74 12.52
CA ILE A 398 2.86 -11.32 12.83
C ILE A 398 3.18 -11.16 14.32
N GLN A 399 4.21 -10.40 14.66
CA GLN A 399 4.62 -10.07 16.02
C GLN A 399 4.73 -8.56 16.15
N LEU A 400 3.97 -7.97 17.07
CA LEU A 400 3.91 -6.53 17.29
C LEU A 400 4.11 -6.19 18.77
N SER A 401 4.79 -5.08 19.02
CA SER A 401 4.89 -4.43 20.32
C SER A 401 4.46 -2.97 20.18
N SER A 402 3.63 -2.48 21.10
CA SER A 402 3.03 -1.16 21.03
C SER A 402 2.74 -0.63 22.43
N TYR A 403 2.37 0.65 22.54
CA TYR A 403 1.81 1.22 23.77
C TYR A 403 0.30 1.43 23.59
N PHE A 404 -0.48 0.56 24.24
CA PHE A 404 -1.95 0.67 24.26
C PHE A 404 -2.38 1.92 25.03
N MET A 405 -3.21 2.76 24.42
CA MET A 405 -3.67 4.05 24.95
C MET A 405 -2.50 4.97 25.36
N ASN A 406 -1.35 4.83 24.70
CA ASN A 406 -0.08 5.52 25.01
C ASN A 406 0.45 5.28 26.45
N ARG A 407 0.12 4.13 27.05
CA ARG A 407 0.46 3.79 28.46
C ARG A 407 0.96 2.36 28.62
N GLY A 408 0.07 1.39 28.53
CA GLY A 408 0.39 -0.02 28.78
C GLY A 408 1.17 -0.64 27.63
N LYS A 409 2.31 -1.27 27.92
CA LYS A 409 3.06 -2.01 26.89
C LYS A 409 2.29 -3.25 26.46
N LEU A 410 1.90 -3.29 25.21
CA LEU A 410 1.16 -4.39 24.59
C LEU A 410 2.09 -5.16 23.66
N ASN A 411 2.18 -6.48 23.86
CA ASN A 411 2.79 -7.39 22.90
C ASN A 411 1.71 -8.33 22.37
N VAL A 412 1.67 -8.50 21.05
CA VAL A 412 0.69 -9.38 20.39
C VAL A 412 1.33 -10.15 19.25
N ALA A 413 0.94 -11.41 19.12
CA ALA A 413 1.31 -12.27 18.01
C ALA A 413 0.05 -12.82 17.36
N PHE A 414 0.04 -12.86 16.03
CA PHE A 414 -0.99 -13.50 15.20
C PHE A 414 -0.33 -14.54 14.30
N ASN A 415 -1.01 -15.64 14.05
CA ASN A 415 -0.67 -16.62 13.01
C ASN A 415 -1.89 -16.83 12.13
N PHE A 416 -1.78 -16.49 10.87
CA PHE A 416 -2.84 -16.63 9.88
C PHE A 416 -2.57 -17.79 8.95
N ASN A 417 -3.47 -18.77 8.88
CA ASN A 417 -3.41 -19.82 7.87
C ASN A 417 -4.05 -19.30 6.57
N ILE A 418 -3.22 -19.12 5.54
CA ILE A 418 -3.64 -18.48 4.30
C ILE A 418 -4.43 -19.43 3.38
N THR A 419 -4.17 -20.73 3.48
CA THR A 419 -4.78 -21.76 2.61
C THR A 419 -6.00 -22.43 3.23
N ASP A 420 -6.28 -22.15 4.51
CA ASP A 420 -7.40 -22.78 5.20
C ASP A 420 -8.75 -22.25 4.71
N LYS A 421 -9.67 -23.15 4.38
CA LYS A 421 -11.00 -22.83 3.86
C LYS A 421 -11.87 -22.11 4.89
N ASP A 422 -11.67 -22.40 6.17
CA ASP A 422 -12.37 -21.76 7.28
C ASP A 422 -11.69 -20.45 7.72
N ASN A 423 -10.60 -20.07 7.06
CA ASN A 423 -9.83 -18.86 7.34
C ASN A 423 -9.34 -18.81 8.80
N SER A 424 -8.81 -19.93 9.31
CA SER A 424 -8.34 -20.05 10.68
C SER A 424 -7.14 -19.13 10.95
N PHE A 425 -7.10 -18.63 12.17
CA PHE A 425 -5.99 -17.89 12.74
C PHE A 425 -5.98 -18.03 14.25
N ASP A 426 -4.83 -17.80 14.85
CA ASP A 426 -4.71 -17.66 16.28
C ASP A 426 -4.06 -16.34 16.66
N TYR A 427 -4.35 -15.88 17.87
CA TYR A 427 -3.69 -14.71 18.41
C TYR A 427 -3.52 -14.80 19.93
N LYS A 428 -2.36 -14.36 20.36
CA LYS A 428 -2.00 -14.28 21.77
C LYS A 428 -1.34 -12.95 22.09
N GLY A 429 -1.52 -12.48 23.32
CA GLY A 429 -0.92 -11.22 23.70
C GLY A 429 -0.93 -10.97 25.19
N SER A 430 -0.17 -9.95 25.56
CA SER A 430 -0.07 -9.46 26.94
C SER A 430 0.02 -7.94 26.96
N LEU A 431 -0.76 -7.31 27.84
CA LEU A 431 -0.71 -5.90 28.17
C LEU A 431 -0.12 -5.76 29.59
N GLY A 432 0.88 -4.94 29.71
CA GLY A 432 1.52 -4.61 31.00
C GLY A 432 0.70 -3.63 31.85
N PRO A 433 1.24 -3.22 33.00
CA PRO A 433 0.56 -2.37 33.95
C PRO A 433 0.17 -1.02 33.37
N MET A 434 -1.04 -0.53 33.71
CA MET A 434 -1.50 0.82 33.37
C MET A 434 -2.66 1.24 34.25
N ASN A 435 -2.91 2.56 34.33
CA ASN A 435 -4.11 3.09 34.98
C ASN A 435 -5.36 2.75 34.13
N ALA A 436 -6.37 2.16 34.77
CA ALA A 436 -7.60 1.75 34.10
C ALA A 436 -8.42 2.94 33.55
N GLN A 437 -8.26 4.15 34.10
CA GLN A 437 -8.94 5.34 33.59
C GLN A 437 -8.53 5.73 32.17
N GLU A 438 -7.37 5.31 31.70
CA GLU A 438 -6.88 5.60 30.34
C GLU A 438 -7.78 5.01 29.25
N ILE A 439 -8.53 3.93 29.54
CA ILE A 439 -9.48 3.32 28.61
C ILE A 439 -10.78 4.14 28.44
N ASN A 440 -10.99 5.22 29.22
CA ASN A 440 -12.21 6.02 29.18
C ASN A 440 -12.49 6.65 27.81
N LYS A 441 -11.44 6.91 27.00
CA LYS A 441 -11.60 7.38 25.61
C LYS A 441 -12.41 6.39 24.75
N ALA A 442 -12.39 5.11 25.09
CA ALA A 442 -13.17 4.06 24.43
C ALA A 442 -14.44 3.70 25.24
N THR A 443 -14.32 3.43 26.55
CA THR A 443 -15.43 2.88 27.34
C THR A 443 -16.58 3.88 27.56
N MET A 444 -16.29 5.17 27.73
CA MET A 444 -17.34 6.17 27.88
C MET A 444 -18.24 6.29 26.63
N PRO A 445 -17.69 6.47 25.43
CA PRO A 445 -18.50 6.53 24.21
C PRO A 445 -19.12 5.19 23.83
N LEU A 446 -18.34 4.09 23.83
CA LEU A 446 -18.78 2.82 23.24
C LEU A 446 -19.64 1.98 24.18
N ALA A 447 -19.31 1.98 25.47
CA ALA A 447 -20.02 1.18 26.49
C ALA A 447 -20.89 2.02 27.45
N MET A 448 -20.78 3.34 27.40
CA MET A 448 -21.38 4.27 28.38
C MET A 448 -20.97 3.93 29.82
N VAL A 449 -19.72 3.58 30.02
CA VAL A 449 -19.09 3.27 31.31
C VAL A 449 -17.88 4.17 31.49
N LYS A 450 -17.83 4.90 32.61
CA LYS A 450 -16.65 5.65 33.05
C LYS A 450 -15.92 4.86 34.13
N VAL A 451 -14.66 4.56 33.93
CA VAL A 451 -13.75 4.04 34.95
C VAL A 451 -13.28 5.21 35.80
N ASN A 452 -13.64 5.22 37.11
CA ASN A 452 -13.29 6.31 38.02
C ASN A 452 -11.93 6.04 38.73
N ALA A 453 -11.60 4.77 38.97
CA ALA A 453 -10.36 4.33 39.60
C ALA A 453 -10.03 2.91 39.15
N GLY A 454 -8.81 2.49 39.41
CA GLY A 454 -8.32 1.13 39.22
C GLY A 454 -6.99 1.07 38.47
N THR A 455 -6.24 0.00 38.75
CA THR A 455 -5.00 -0.31 38.07
C THR A 455 -5.10 -1.66 37.38
N ILE A 456 -4.88 -1.70 36.09
CA ILE A 456 -4.64 -2.95 35.35
C ILE A 456 -3.22 -3.37 35.66
N LYS A 457 -3.04 -4.54 36.24
CA LYS A 457 -1.72 -5.14 36.51
C LYS A 457 -1.20 -5.89 35.30
N GLN A 458 -2.07 -6.68 34.69
CA GLN A 458 -1.76 -7.48 33.50
C GLN A 458 -3.08 -7.87 32.80
N PHE A 459 -3.06 -7.84 31.49
CA PHE A 459 -4.09 -8.46 30.68
C PHE A 459 -3.43 -9.41 29.70
N SER A 460 -3.89 -10.67 29.62
CA SER A 460 -3.35 -11.67 28.71
C SER A 460 -4.45 -12.50 28.06
N PHE A 461 -4.20 -12.92 26.86
CA PHE A 461 -5.15 -13.71 26.06
C PHE A 461 -4.43 -14.68 25.15
N ASP A 462 -5.11 -15.82 24.87
CA ASP A 462 -4.68 -16.86 23.94
C ASP A 462 -5.95 -17.42 23.29
N VAL A 463 -6.14 -17.14 22.00
CA VAL A 463 -7.40 -17.34 21.28
C VAL A 463 -7.13 -17.98 19.92
N LYS A 464 -7.92 -19.00 19.59
CA LYS A 464 -8.02 -19.60 18.26
C LYS A 464 -9.34 -19.17 17.64
N ALA A 465 -9.31 -18.74 16.39
CA ALA A 465 -10.45 -18.17 15.69
C ALA A 465 -10.52 -18.62 14.23
N ASN A 466 -11.70 -18.49 13.65
CA ASN A 466 -11.94 -18.68 12.22
C ASN A 466 -13.10 -17.78 11.75
N ARG A 467 -13.56 -17.95 10.52
CA ARG A 467 -14.67 -17.18 9.96
C ARG A 467 -16.00 -17.29 10.74
N TYR A 468 -16.19 -18.33 11.54
CA TYR A 468 -17.43 -18.60 12.28
C TYR A 468 -17.40 -18.09 13.71
N GLY A 469 -16.24 -18.06 14.35
CA GLY A 469 -16.11 -17.66 15.73
C GLY A 469 -14.73 -17.81 16.31
N ALA A 470 -14.68 -17.80 17.64
CA ALA A 470 -13.41 -17.89 18.36
C ALA A 470 -13.58 -18.62 19.69
N LYS A 471 -12.54 -19.36 20.10
CA LYS A 471 -12.43 -19.97 21.43
C LYS A 471 -11.08 -19.66 22.03
N GLY A 472 -11.06 -19.39 23.34
CA GLY A 472 -9.78 -19.07 23.96
C GLY A 472 -9.88 -18.74 25.43
N ARG A 473 -8.74 -18.32 25.96
CA ARG A 473 -8.56 -17.96 27.35
C ARG A 473 -8.21 -16.48 27.46
N VAL A 474 -8.88 -15.79 28.38
CA VAL A 474 -8.65 -14.37 28.68
C VAL A 474 -8.47 -14.22 30.19
N LYS A 475 -7.40 -13.52 30.62
CA LYS A 475 -7.09 -13.24 32.01
C LYS A 475 -6.78 -11.76 32.18
N LEU A 476 -7.52 -11.09 33.06
CA LEU A 476 -7.33 -9.69 33.44
C LEU A 476 -7.02 -9.60 34.94
N LEU A 477 -5.81 -9.18 35.29
CA LEU A 477 -5.39 -8.89 36.66
C LEU A 477 -5.50 -7.39 36.93
N TYR A 478 -6.17 -7.01 38.00
CA TYR A 478 -6.40 -5.59 38.31
C TYR A 478 -6.72 -5.39 39.80
N ASN A 479 -6.61 -4.15 40.26
CA ASN A 479 -6.98 -3.74 41.62
C ASN A 479 -7.80 -2.45 41.60
N ASP A 480 -8.65 -2.29 42.61
CA ASP A 480 -9.39 -1.06 42.98
C ASP A 480 -10.26 -0.50 41.85
N VAL A 481 -10.82 -1.35 41.00
CA VAL A 481 -11.64 -0.88 39.88
C VAL A 481 -13.00 -0.37 40.37
N LYS A 482 -13.30 0.88 40.04
CA LYS A 482 -14.59 1.55 40.31
C LYS A 482 -15.12 2.16 39.03
N VAL A 483 -16.41 2.00 38.77
CA VAL A 483 -17.05 2.51 37.56
C VAL A 483 -18.27 3.39 37.83
N SER A 484 -18.60 4.22 36.85
CA SER A 484 -19.88 4.94 36.79
C SER A 484 -20.60 4.58 35.50
N LEU A 485 -21.83 4.17 35.59
CA LEU A 485 -22.69 4.00 34.43
C LEU A 485 -23.19 5.38 33.95
N LEU A 486 -23.20 5.56 32.63
CA LEU A 486 -23.57 6.82 32.00
C LEU A 486 -24.87 6.67 31.20
N LYS A 487 -25.52 7.78 30.93
CA LYS A 487 -26.64 7.90 29.99
C LYS A 487 -26.37 9.11 29.06
N ALA A 488 -26.85 9.05 27.84
CA ALA A 488 -26.83 10.20 26.96
C ALA A 488 -27.80 11.29 27.49
N ASP A 489 -27.35 12.53 27.48
CA ASP A 489 -28.19 13.71 27.67
C ASP A 489 -28.43 14.34 26.30
N THR A 490 -29.62 14.10 25.76
CA THR A 490 -30.00 14.58 24.42
C THR A 490 -30.12 16.11 24.33
N VAL A 491 -30.25 16.80 25.46
CA VAL A 491 -30.39 18.27 25.49
C VAL A 491 -29.03 18.96 25.39
N ASN A 492 -28.02 18.45 26.11
CA ASN A 492 -26.70 19.10 26.21
C ASN A 492 -25.60 18.36 25.47
N ASP A 493 -25.93 17.34 24.70
CA ASP A 493 -24.95 16.45 24.00
C ASP A 493 -23.80 15.96 24.93
N LYS A 494 -24.13 15.66 26.19
CA LYS A 494 -23.17 15.18 27.21
C LYS A 494 -23.60 13.83 27.77
N LEU A 495 -22.62 13.10 28.33
CA LEU A 495 -22.90 11.87 29.08
C LEU A 495 -23.08 12.21 30.56
N LYS A 496 -24.25 11.91 31.12
CA LYS A 496 -24.56 12.10 32.53
C LYS A 496 -24.43 10.80 33.31
N LYS A 497 -23.96 10.89 34.56
CA LYS A 497 -23.84 9.75 35.48
C LYS A 497 -25.24 9.29 35.95
N LYS A 498 -25.46 7.99 35.95
CA LYS A 498 -26.56 7.31 36.58
C LYS A 498 -26.18 6.97 38.03
N LEU A 499 -26.56 7.80 38.99
CA LEU A 499 -26.10 7.70 40.38
C LEU A 499 -26.46 6.37 41.05
N VAL A 500 -27.75 6.00 41.04
CA VAL A 500 -28.24 4.78 41.71
C VAL A 500 -27.70 3.51 41.05
N GLU A 501 -27.79 3.45 39.72
CA GLU A 501 -27.28 2.29 38.96
C GLU A 501 -25.75 2.14 39.08
N SER A 502 -25.02 3.25 39.19
CA SER A 502 -23.56 3.22 39.39
C SER A 502 -23.22 2.73 40.79
N LEU A 503 -23.95 3.15 41.82
CA LEU A 503 -23.73 2.65 43.18
C LEU A 503 -24.03 1.16 43.28
N TYR A 504 -25.16 0.72 42.72
CA TYR A 504 -25.51 -0.70 42.66
C TYR A 504 -24.46 -1.55 41.91
N ALA A 505 -24.00 -1.06 40.77
CA ALA A 505 -22.97 -1.76 39.97
C ALA A 505 -21.69 -1.97 40.78
N ASN A 506 -21.21 -0.97 41.51
CA ASN A 506 -19.99 -1.08 42.30
C ASN A 506 -20.14 -1.93 43.56
N ILE A 507 -21.31 -1.95 44.19
CA ILE A 507 -21.50 -2.69 45.46
C ILE A 507 -21.87 -4.15 45.21
N PHE A 508 -22.72 -4.43 44.22
CA PHE A 508 -23.36 -5.73 44.08
C PHE A 508 -22.91 -6.53 42.83
N ILE A 509 -22.33 -5.89 41.84
CA ILE A 509 -22.04 -6.53 40.57
C ILE A 509 -20.52 -6.60 40.31
N LEU A 510 -19.82 -5.49 40.47
CA LEU A 510 -18.45 -5.37 40.07
C LEU A 510 -17.51 -6.01 41.10
N LYS A 511 -16.66 -6.90 40.66
CA LYS A 511 -15.50 -7.34 41.43
C LYS A 511 -14.43 -6.26 41.35
N HIS A 512 -13.97 -5.77 42.51
CA HIS A 512 -13.03 -4.65 42.58
C HIS A 512 -11.60 -5.05 42.24
N ASP A 513 -11.28 -6.32 42.51
CA ASP A 513 -9.94 -6.90 42.36
C ASP A 513 -9.97 -8.24 41.60
N ASN A 514 -8.88 -8.59 40.97
CA ASN A 514 -8.63 -9.93 40.46
C ASN A 514 -7.14 -10.27 40.58
N PRO A 515 -6.72 -11.22 41.48
CA PRO A 515 -7.56 -12.03 42.39
C PRO A 515 -8.28 -11.19 43.44
N ASP A 516 -9.32 -11.74 44.10
CA ASP A 516 -10.12 -11.05 45.11
C ASP A 516 -9.30 -10.74 46.38
N SER A 517 -8.31 -11.62 46.71
CA SER A 517 -7.39 -11.44 47.83
C SER A 517 -5.97 -11.82 47.42
N PRO A 518 -4.93 -11.29 48.08
CA PRO A 518 -3.55 -11.73 47.88
C PRO A 518 -3.38 -13.23 48.14
N GLY A 519 -2.77 -13.93 47.18
CA GLY A 519 -2.55 -15.40 47.27
C GLY A 519 -3.67 -16.24 46.67
N GLU A 520 -4.82 -15.71 46.37
CA GLU A 520 -5.89 -16.43 45.67
C GLU A 520 -5.61 -16.63 44.19
N GLN A 521 -6.22 -17.68 43.62
CA GLN A 521 -6.13 -17.93 42.18
C GLN A 521 -6.90 -16.87 41.40
N PRO A 522 -6.28 -16.23 40.38
CA PRO A 522 -6.94 -15.26 39.55
C PRO A 522 -8.10 -15.88 38.77
N ARG A 523 -9.16 -15.13 38.57
CA ARG A 523 -10.24 -15.50 37.66
C ARG A 523 -9.73 -15.50 36.23
N VAL A 524 -9.99 -16.59 35.53
CA VAL A 524 -9.67 -16.77 34.09
C VAL A 524 -10.96 -17.07 33.35
N ALA A 525 -11.22 -16.33 32.30
CA ALA A 525 -12.37 -16.56 31.45
C ALA A 525 -12.02 -17.45 30.26
N TYR A 526 -12.84 -18.48 30.02
CA TYR A 526 -12.84 -19.28 28.80
C TYR A 526 -13.94 -18.77 27.87
N VAL A 527 -13.57 -18.24 26.73
CA VAL A 527 -14.48 -17.60 25.78
C VAL A 527 -14.87 -18.59 24.70
N SER A 528 -16.16 -18.65 24.37
CA SER A 528 -16.70 -19.27 23.16
C SER A 528 -17.58 -18.24 22.46
N PHE A 529 -17.06 -17.66 21.40
CA PHE A 529 -17.69 -16.53 20.69
C PHE A 529 -18.15 -16.94 19.29
N VAL A 530 -19.38 -16.60 18.94
CA VAL A 530 -19.92 -16.77 17.57
C VAL A 530 -19.83 -15.43 16.85
N ARG A 531 -19.13 -15.40 15.71
CA ARG A 531 -18.96 -14.19 14.92
C ARG A 531 -20.25 -13.83 14.19
N LYS A 532 -20.64 -12.58 14.30
CA LYS A 532 -21.68 -12.02 13.44
C LYS A 532 -21.08 -11.62 12.09
N PRO A 533 -21.75 -11.91 10.96
CA PRO A 533 -21.22 -11.62 9.61
C PRO A 533 -20.81 -10.14 9.42
N GLU A 534 -21.55 -9.20 10.00
CA GLU A 534 -21.28 -7.77 9.94
C GLU A 534 -20.05 -7.31 10.73
N ASN A 535 -19.43 -8.20 11.50
CA ASN A 535 -18.24 -7.86 12.25
C ASN A 535 -16.99 -7.95 11.36
N ALA A 536 -16.30 -6.81 11.20
CA ALA A 536 -14.97 -6.74 10.62
C ALA A 536 -13.93 -7.35 11.56
N PHE A 537 -12.70 -7.58 11.07
CA PHE A 537 -11.63 -8.25 11.79
C PHE A 537 -11.38 -7.67 13.19
N PHE A 538 -11.07 -6.39 13.29
CA PHE A 538 -10.80 -5.74 14.59
C PHE A 538 -11.97 -5.85 15.55
N LYS A 539 -13.18 -5.66 15.05
CA LYS A 539 -14.40 -5.79 15.87
C LYS A 539 -14.59 -7.20 16.39
N SER A 540 -14.31 -8.21 15.58
CA SER A 540 -14.36 -9.63 15.99
C SER A 540 -13.35 -9.93 17.10
N VAL A 541 -12.09 -9.54 16.91
CA VAL A 541 -11.02 -9.71 17.92
C VAL A 541 -11.39 -9.00 19.23
N TRP A 542 -11.81 -7.75 19.13
CA TRP A 542 -12.16 -6.96 20.30
C TRP A 542 -13.35 -7.52 21.08
N GLN A 543 -14.40 -7.99 20.40
CA GLN A 543 -15.58 -8.56 21.06
C GLN A 543 -15.24 -9.85 21.81
N VAL A 544 -14.38 -10.71 21.27
CA VAL A 544 -13.89 -11.90 21.97
C VAL A 544 -13.17 -11.52 23.27
N LEU A 545 -12.29 -10.52 23.22
CA LEU A 545 -11.58 -10.05 24.41
C LEU A 545 -12.52 -9.44 25.45
N LEU A 546 -13.53 -8.65 25.03
CA LEU A 546 -14.55 -8.10 25.89
C LEU A 546 -15.39 -9.20 26.57
N ASP A 547 -15.78 -10.25 25.83
CA ASP A 547 -16.53 -11.35 26.40
C ASP A 547 -15.72 -12.13 27.45
N GLY A 548 -14.39 -12.13 27.32
CA GLY A 548 -13.50 -12.66 28.37
C GLY A 548 -13.27 -11.71 29.54
N ILE A 549 -13.30 -10.40 29.32
CA ILE A 549 -13.16 -9.40 30.39
C ILE A 549 -14.39 -9.37 31.29
N LYS A 550 -15.61 -9.49 30.75
CA LYS A 550 -16.87 -9.41 31.51
C LYS A 550 -16.91 -10.35 32.72
N PRO A 551 -16.68 -11.67 32.60
CA PRO A 551 -16.65 -12.55 33.76
C PRO A 551 -15.56 -12.21 34.77
N SER A 552 -14.39 -11.73 34.29
CA SER A 552 -13.29 -11.33 35.17
C SER A 552 -13.67 -10.18 36.09
N VAL A 553 -14.54 -9.28 35.65
CA VAL A 553 -15.03 -8.13 36.44
C VAL A 553 -16.38 -8.40 37.13
N GLY A 554 -16.85 -9.65 37.19
CA GLY A 554 -18.06 -10.04 37.87
C GLY A 554 -19.33 -10.01 37.03
N LEU A 555 -19.24 -9.74 35.73
CA LEU A 555 -20.34 -9.80 34.77
C LEU A 555 -20.44 -11.16 34.10
N ASP A 556 -20.51 -12.23 34.91
CA ASP A 556 -20.72 -13.59 34.44
C ASP A 556 -22.16 -13.81 33.95
N GLU A 557 -22.44 -14.97 33.38
CA GLU A 557 -23.72 -15.29 32.78
C GLU A 557 -24.87 -15.28 33.82
N LYS A 558 -24.60 -15.78 35.03
CA LYS A 558 -25.55 -15.77 36.14
C LYS A 558 -25.90 -14.33 36.53
N THR A 559 -24.92 -13.48 36.68
CA THR A 559 -25.08 -12.06 36.99
C THR A 559 -25.85 -11.33 35.90
N LEU A 560 -25.56 -11.60 34.62
CA LEU A 560 -26.27 -11.01 33.49
C LEU A 560 -27.73 -11.45 33.42
N GLN A 561 -28.03 -12.72 33.69
CA GLN A 561 -29.40 -13.24 33.79
C GLN A 561 -30.17 -12.57 34.95
N SER A 562 -29.55 -12.44 36.12
CA SER A 562 -30.16 -11.74 37.26
C SER A 562 -30.46 -10.27 36.95
N ILE A 563 -29.53 -9.59 36.25
CA ILE A 563 -29.76 -8.20 35.81
C ILE A 563 -30.91 -8.10 34.82
N ALA A 564 -31.03 -9.05 33.89
CA ALA A 564 -32.12 -9.11 32.91
C ALA A 564 -33.47 -9.30 33.63
N GLN A 565 -33.58 -10.27 34.54
CA GLN A 565 -34.79 -10.51 35.34
C GLN A 565 -35.20 -9.29 36.17
N MET A 566 -34.24 -8.60 36.81
CA MET A 566 -34.51 -7.36 37.55
C MET A 566 -35.01 -6.22 36.63
N LYS A 567 -34.51 -6.12 35.40
CA LYS A 567 -34.99 -5.12 34.44
C LYS A 567 -36.42 -5.40 34.01
N ASP A 568 -36.74 -6.67 33.74
CA ASP A 568 -38.10 -7.08 33.37
C ASP A 568 -39.08 -6.84 34.51
N GLN A 569 -38.71 -7.19 35.76
CA GLN A 569 -39.51 -6.92 36.93
C GLN A 569 -39.76 -5.41 37.12
N ARG A 570 -38.69 -4.57 36.97
CA ARG A 570 -38.84 -3.10 37.05
C ARG A 570 -39.73 -2.52 35.94
N ALA A 571 -39.69 -3.10 34.73
CA ALA A 571 -40.56 -2.69 33.62
C ALA A 571 -42.02 -2.98 33.96
N VAL A 572 -42.32 -4.20 34.46
CA VAL A 572 -43.66 -4.60 34.95
C VAL A 572 -44.12 -3.70 36.09
N ASP A 573 -43.30 -3.43 37.10
CA ASP A 573 -43.61 -2.56 38.22
C ASP A 573 -43.93 -1.12 37.77
N LYS A 574 -43.16 -0.61 36.78
CA LYS A 574 -43.40 0.72 36.20
C LYS A 574 -44.74 0.79 35.48
N GLN A 575 -45.08 -0.24 34.73
CA GLN A 575 -46.36 -0.36 34.02
C GLN A 575 -47.52 -0.44 35.02
N ASN A 576 -47.39 -1.26 36.06
CA ASN A 576 -48.36 -1.37 37.13
C ASN A 576 -48.60 -0.02 37.89
N ARG A 577 -47.50 0.73 38.13
CA ARG A 577 -47.60 2.07 38.73
C ARG A 577 -48.30 3.07 37.80
N GLN A 578 -48.08 2.99 36.49
CA GLN A 578 -48.77 3.84 35.52
C GLN A 578 -50.28 3.50 35.49
N VAL A 579 -50.65 2.23 35.41
CA VAL A 579 -52.05 1.77 35.43
C VAL A 579 -52.75 2.22 36.73
N LYS A 580 -52.08 2.02 37.86
CA LYS A 580 -52.66 2.52 39.16
C LYS A 580 -52.79 4.04 39.16
N LYS A 581 -51.89 4.78 38.53
CA LYS A 581 -52.00 6.27 38.47
C LYS A 581 -53.15 6.71 37.56
N GLU A 582 -53.40 6.03 36.48
CA GLU A 582 -54.53 6.29 35.58
C GLU A 582 -55.85 5.92 36.21
N GLN A 583 -55.96 4.77 36.87
CA GLN A 583 -57.13 4.38 37.63
C GLN A 583 -57.44 5.39 38.72
N ARG A 584 -56.42 5.92 39.43
CA ARG A 584 -56.63 6.99 40.43
C ARG A 584 -57.12 8.31 39.79
N LYS A 585 -56.62 8.64 38.59
CA LYS A 585 -57.13 9.83 37.86
C LYS A 585 -58.58 9.65 37.42
N GLN A 586 -58.94 8.48 36.90
CA GLN A 586 -60.27 8.15 36.47
C GLN A 586 -61.27 8.20 37.67
N ARG A 587 -60.94 7.56 38.80
CA ARG A 587 -61.76 7.64 40.03
C ARG A 587 -61.92 9.06 40.57
N ARG A 588 -60.86 9.90 40.40
CA ARG A 588 -61.00 11.34 40.81
C ARG A 588 -61.88 12.11 39.83
N ALA A 589 -61.82 11.82 38.55
CA ALA A 589 -62.69 12.44 37.54
C ALA A 589 -64.13 12.02 37.72
N GLU A 590 -64.44 10.75 37.97
CA GLU A 590 -65.77 10.22 38.29
C GLU A 590 -66.33 10.84 39.56
N ARG A 591 -65.57 10.97 40.66
CA ARG A 591 -65.99 11.64 41.87
C ARG A 591 -66.27 13.13 41.66
N ARG A 592 -65.53 13.80 40.78
CA ARG A 592 -65.78 15.19 40.39
C ARG A 592 -67.11 15.32 39.61
N LYS A 593 -67.35 14.39 38.67
CA LYS A 593 -68.53 14.34 37.85
C LYS A 593 -69.80 14.11 38.73
N LYS A 594 -69.73 13.10 39.63
CA LYS A 594 -70.80 12.87 40.60
C LYS A 594 -71.09 14.07 41.52
N ARG A 595 -70.07 14.82 41.96
CA ARG A 595 -70.28 16.05 42.76
C ARG A 595 -70.92 17.18 41.97
N LEU A 596 -70.70 17.26 40.66
CA LEU A 596 -71.35 18.25 39.82
C LEU A 596 -72.79 17.86 39.48
N GLU A 597 -73.13 16.57 39.45
CA GLU A 597 -74.49 16.04 39.21
C GLU A 597 -75.38 16.05 40.48
N THR A 598 -74.77 16.04 41.66
CA THR A 598 -75.51 16.03 42.94
C THR A 598 -75.56 17.40 43.68
N GLY A 599 -74.99 18.43 43.11
CA GLY A 599 -74.90 19.78 43.69
C GLY A 599 -75.58 20.87 42.87
N GLY A 600 -76.65 20.50 42.14
CA GLY A 600 -77.58 21.40 41.50
C GLY A 600 -78.92 21.44 42.26
#